data_fb529809117e358249b7a2f7b3d5687d
#
_entry.id   fb529809117e358249b7a2f7b3d5687d
#
_cell.length_a   1.000
_cell.length_b   1.000
_cell.length_c   1.000
_cell.angle_alpha   90.00
_cell.angle_beta   90.00
_cell.angle_gamma   90.00
#
_symmetry.space_group_name_H-M   'P 1'
#
loop_
_entity.id
_entity.type
_entity.pdbx_description
1 polymer ?
#
loop_
_entity_poly.entity_id
_entity_poly.type
_entity_poly.pdbx_seq_one_letter_code
_entity_poly.pdbx_strand_id
1 'polypeptide(L)'
;MEIREVFARNLRALRQAKGISQEELAHLAGIDRTYVSALERCIYNASIDVVDRLANVLGVEAAELLRRSSALQQSSDFEIDQ
;
A
#
# COMPACT_ATOMS: atom_id res chain seq x y z
N MET A 1 -14.80 2.73 -2.35
CA MET A 1 -13.45 3.23 -2.63
C MET A 1 -12.85 2.43 -3.77
N GLU A 2 -12.30 3.11 -4.75
CA GLU A 2 -11.68 2.43 -5.89
C GLU A 2 -10.41 1.71 -5.47
N ILE A 3 -10.08 0.66 -6.21
CA ILE A 3 -8.93 -0.17 -5.85
C ILE A 3 -7.63 0.65 -5.85
N ARG A 4 -7.51 1.64 -6.74
CA ARG A 4 -6.30 2.47 -6.74
C ARG A 4 -6.18 3.30 -5.47
N GLU A 5 -7.29 3.77 -4.94
CA GLU A 5 -7.29 4.49 -3.67
C GLU A 5 -6.97 3.56 -2.51
N VAL A 6 -7.50 2.34 -2.56
CA VAL A 6 -7.17 1.34 -1.55
C VAL A 6 -5.68 1.08 -1.54
N PHE A 7 -5.11 0.86 -2.72
CA PHE A 7 -3.69 0.59 -2.85
C PHE A 7 -2.86 1.76 -2.31
N ALA A 8 -3.22 2.98 -2.70
CA ALA A 8 -2.47 4.16 -2.29
C ALA A 8 -2.46 4.30 -0.76
N ARG A 9 -3.61 4.12 -0.13
CA ARG A 9 -3.72 4.22 1.32
C ARG A 9 -2.94 3.12 2.02
N ASN A 10 -3.08 1.89 1.52
CA ASN A 10 -2.39 0.77 2.14
C ASN A 10 -0.88 0.91 2.00
N LEU A 11 -0.42 1.34 0.83
CA LEU A 11 1.00 1.53 0.60
C LEU A 11 1.56 2.55 1.59
N ARG A 12 0.89 3.68 1.72
CA ARG A 12 1.34 4.72 2.63
C ARG A 12 1.33 4.24 4.08
N ALA A 13 0.24 3.58 4.48
CA ALA A 13 0.11 3.12 5.86
C ALA A 13 1.18 2.09 6.21
N LEU A 14 1.42 1.14 5.31
CA LEU A 14 2.42 0.11 5.56
C LEU A 14 3.83 0.69 5.54
N ARG A 15 4.08 1.65 4.66
CA ARG A 15 5.38 2.32 4.63
C ARG A 15 5.64 3.06 5.93
N GLN A 16 4.65 3.81 6.39
CA GLN A 16 4.78 4.57 7.63
C GLN A 16 4.91 3.64 8.84
N ALA A 17 4.18 2.53 8.83
CA ALA A 17 4.29 1.57 9.93
C ALA A 17 5.68 0.96 9.98
N LYS A 18 6.33 0.79 8.84
CA LYS A 18 7.71 0.28 8.80
C LYS A 18 8.72 1.37 9.13
N GLY A 19 8.31 2.63 9.13
CA GLY A 19 9.18 3.73 9.50
C GLY A 19 10.16 4.15 8.44
N ILE A 20 9.85 3.93 7.17
CA ILE A 20 10.76 4.30 6.08
C ILE A 20 10.15 5.40 5.23
N SER A 21 11.03 6.17 4.58
CA SER A 21 10.61 7.26 3.70
C SER A 21 10.19 6.73 2.34
N GLN A 22 9.55 7.60 1.55
CA GLN A 22 9.25 7.26 0.16
C GLN A 22 10.53 6.96 -0.61
N GLU A 23 11.57 7.73 -0.35
CA GLU A 23 12.86 7.55 -1.04
C GLU A 23 13.46 6.19 -0.69
N GLU A 24 13.44 5.82 0.56
CA GLU A 24 14.00 4.54 0.98
C GLU A 24 13.19 3.38 0.41
N LEU A 25 11.87 3.48 0.44
CA LEU A 25 11.03 2.45 -0.14
C LEU A 25 11.34 2.28 -1.63
N ALA A 26 11.46 3.39 -2.36
CA ALA A 26 11.75 3.34 -3.78
C ALA A 26 13.11 2.69 -4.04
N HIS A 27 14.11 3.07 -3.25
CA HIS A 27 15.45 2.52 -3.39
C HIS A 27 15.43 1.00 -3.18
N LEU A 28 14.78 0.55 -2.12
CA LEU A 28 14.75 -0.88 -1.81
C LEU A 28 13.93 -1.67 -2.83
N ALA A 29 12.91 -1.05 -3.40
CA ALA A 29 12.06 -1.71 -4.39
C ALA A 29 12.62 -1.60 -5.81
N GLY A 30 13.67 -0.81 -6.01
CA GLY A 30 14.27 -0.64 -7.32
C GLY A 30 13.42 0.19 -8.27
N ILE A 31 12.69 1.17 -7.74
CA ILE A 31 11.87 2.06 -8.57
C ILE A 31 12.16 3.51 -8.19
N ASP A 32 11.64 4.43 -8.99
CA ASP A 32 11.88 5.85 -8.80
C ASP A 32 11.06 6.38 -7.63
N ARG A 33 11.63 7.30 -6.84
CA ARG A 33 10.92 7.92 -5.73
C ARG A 33 9.68 8.67 -6.22
N THR A 34 9.79 9.33 -7.37
CA THR A 34 8.63 10.06 -7.90
C THR A 34 7.48 9.12 -8.24
N TYR A 35 7.80 7.88 -8.62
CA TYR A 35 6.79 6.87 -8.88
C TYR A 35 6.09 6.47 -7.58
N VAL A 36 6.86 6.24 -6.51
CA VAL A 36 6.27 5.93 -5.21
C VAL A 36 5.34 7.06 -4.76
N SER A 37 5.81 8.30 -4.88
CA SER A 37 5.01 9.46 -4.51
C SER A 37 3.71 9.51 -5.31
N ALA A 38 3.80 9.27 -6.62
CA ALA A 38 2.62 9.31 -7.48
C ALA A 38 1.64 8.18 -7.12
N LEU A 39 2.16 7.01 -6.76
CA LEU A 39 1.30 5.90 -6.35
C LEU A 39 0.55 6.23 -5.06
N GLU A 40 1.24 6.85 -4.10
CA GLU A 40 0.61 7.20 -2.83
C GLU A 40 -0.40 8.32 -2.98
N ARG A 41 -0.25 9.15 -4.02
CA ARG A 41 -1.22 10.20 -4.33
C ARG A 41 -2.32 9.75 -5.28
N CYS A 42 -2.32 8.47 -5.63
CA CYS A 42 -3.33 7.88 -6.51
C CYS A 42 -3.33 8.50 -7.91
N ILE A 43 -2.14 8.90 -8.38
CA ILE A 43 -2.00 9.51 -9.71
C ILE A 43 -1.68 8.46 -10.77
N TYR A 44 -0.86 7.47 -10.41
CA TYR A 44 -0.46 6.40 -11.33
C TYR A 44 -1.00 5.07 -10.89
N ASN A 45 -1.05 4.13 -11.82
CA ASN A 45 -1.36 2.74 -11.54
C ASN A 45 -0.07 1.97 -11.34
N ALA A 46 -0.09 0.99 -10.46
CA ALA A 46 1.02 0.09 -10.28
C ALA A 46 0.77 -1.18 -11.07
N SER A 47 1.82 -1.69 -11.73
CA SER A 47 1.73 -3.01 -12.33
C SER A 47 1.72 -4.06 -11.22
N ILE A 48 1.29 -5.27 -11.56
CA ILE A 48 1.33 -6.37 -10.60
C ILE A 48 2.75 -6.60 -10.11
N ASP A 49 3.73 -6.48 -11.01
CA ASP A 49 5.13 -6.66 -10.62
C ASP A 49 5.57 -5.62 -9.61
N VAL A 50 5.17 -4.37 -9.79
CA VAL A 50 5.53 -3.32 -8.85
C VAL A 50 4.84 -3.55 -7.51
N VAL A 51 3.58 -3.96 -7.51
CA VAL A 51 2.87 -4.28 -6.27
C VAL A 51 3.65 -5.35 -5.51
N ASP A 52 4.11 -6.38 -6.21
CA ASP A 52 4.84 -7.47 -5.58
C ASP A 52 6.18 -6.99 -4.99
N ARG A 53 6.90 -6.14 -5.73
CA ARG A 53 8.16 -5.60 -5.23
C ARG A 53 7.96 -4.78 -3.97
N LEU A 54 6.93 -3.94 -3.97
CA LEU A 54 6.64 -3.10 -2.80
C LEU A 54 6.24 -3.96 -1.61
N ALA A 55 5.44 -4.99 -1.85
CA ALA A 55 5.02 -5.90 -0.78
C ALA A 55 6.24 -6.60 -0.17
N ASN A 56 7.18 -7.04 -1.02
CA ASN A 56 8.38 -7.71 -0.52
C ASN A 56 9.19 -6.78 0.38
N VAL A 57 9.38 -5.53 -0.01
CA VAL A 57 10.11 -4.57 0.81
C VAL A 57 9.40 -4.34 2.13
N LEU A 58 8.07 -4.25 2.08
CA LEU A 58 7.28 -3.98 3.28
C LEU A 58 7.07 -5.21 4.16
N GLY A 59 7.47 -6.38 3.67
CA GLY A 59 7.36 -7.61 4.44
C GLY A 59 5.94 -8.13 4.56
N VAL A 60 5.11 -7.87 3.56
CA VAL A 60 3.72 -8.32 3.57
C VAL A 60 3.41 -9.05 2.27
N GLU A 61 2.29 -9.74 2.25
CA GLU A 61 1.78 -10.33 1.03
C GLU A 61 1.26 -9.24 0.11
N ALA A 62 1.38 -9.45 -1.21
CA ALA A 62 0.87 -8.47 -2.16
C ALA A 62 -0.61 -8.19 -1.92
N ALA A 63 -1.37 -9.19 -1.50
CA ALA A 63 -2.79 -9.02 -1.24
C ALA A 63 -3.07 -7.99 -0.15
N GLU A 64 -2.12 -7.80 0.78
CA GLU A 64 -2.31 -6.80 1.83
C GLU A 64 -2.39 -5.39 1.27
N LEU A 65 -1.65 -5.14 0.20
CA LEU A 65 -1.68 -3.82 -0.43
C LEU A 65 -3.02 -3.55 -1.11
N LEU A 66 -3.76 -4.59 -1.43
CA LEU A 66 -5.03 -4.45 -2.13
C LEU A 66 -6.23 -4.73 -1.25
N ARG A 67 -6.02 -4.98 0.02
CA ARG A 67 -7.10 -5.34 0.93
C ARG A 67 -7.91 -4.09 1.30
N ARG A 68 -9.19 -4.16 1.05
CA ARG A 68 -10.08 -3.11 1.51
C ARG A 68 -10.26 -3.28 3.00
N SER A 69 -9.77 -2.37 3.67
CA SER A 69 -9.61 -2.49 5.06
C SER A 69 -10.86 -2.68 5.82
N SER A 70 -10.51 -3.10 6.03
CA SER A 70 -10.92 -2.97 6.91
C SER A 70 -10.47 -2.28 8.02
N ALA A 71 -10.05 -1.87 7.87
CA ALA A 71 -9.57 -1.29 8.84
C ALA A 71 -10.43 -0.52 9.29
N LEU A 72 -10.50 -0.86 8.50
CA LEU A 72 -11.12 -0.69 8.78
C LEU A 72 -12.09 -1.08 8.96
N GLN A 73 -11.97 -1.80 8.93
CA GLN A 73 -12.58 -2.34 9.18
C GLN A 73 -13.13 -2.77 9.65
N GLN A 74 -12.90 -2.84 10.03
CA GLN A 74 -13.31 -3.20 10.58
C GLN A 74 -14.06 -3.32 10.89
N SER A 75 -13.83 -3.19 11.05
CA SER A 75 -14.47 -3.29 11.52
C SER A 75 -15.35 -3.63 11.57
N SER A 76 -15.19 -3.57 11.63
CA SER A 76 -15.92 -3.84 11.91
C SER A 76 -16.65 -4.40 11.92
N ASP A 77 -16.30 -4.54 12.03
CA ASP A 77 -17.00 -4.95 12.27
C ASP A 77 -17.59 -5.55 12.35
N PHE A 78 -17.32 -5.58 12.54
CA PHE A 78 -18.01 -5.98 12.96
C PHE A 78 -18.63 -6.37 13.16
N GLU A 79 -18.38 -6.17 13.27
CA GLU A 79 -19.04 -6.34 13.72
C GLU A 79 -19.86 -6.75 13.71
N ILE A 80 -19.69 -6.73 13.81
CA ILE A 80 -20.45 -6.97 14.08
C ILE A 80 -21.26 -7.38 14.23
N ASP A 81 -20.94 -7.30 14.43
CA ASP A 81 -21.67 -7.53 14.86
C ASP A 81 -22.34 -7.76 14.88
N GLN A 82 -22.05 -7.70 15.03
CA GLN A 82 -22.54 -7.72 15.24
C GLN A 82 -23.13 -7.82 15.23
#